data_0b9fdc882fbd9f993be4021c5a423caa
#
_entry.id   0b9fdc882fbd9f993be4021c5a423caa
#
_cell.length_a   1.000
_cell.length_b   1.000
_cell.length_c   1.000
_cell.angle_alpha   90.00
_cell.angle_beta   90.00
_cell.angle_gamma   90.00
#
_symmetry.space_group_name_H-M   'P 1'
#
loop_
_entity.id
_entity.type
_entity.pdbx_description
1 polymer ?
#
loop_
_entity_poly.entity_id
_entity_poly.type
_entity_poly.pdbx_seq_one_letter_code
_entity_poly.pdbx_strand_id
1 'polypeptide(L)'
;IECENEMKPDATLVQSQCSGTNIGVSLNNAASIMDFCVQNGIGMRGHTLVWHSQTPVWFFKENFNAGGAWVSESVMDARMESYIKNMFAAIKQQYPSLDLYAYDVANECISDDSNRTANFGGSREPGENTGNGHSPWVQVYGDNDFVEKAFRFARKYAPSSCELYYNDYN
;
A
#
# COMPACT_ATOMS: atom_id res chain seq x y z
N ILE A 1 -2.82 -12.61 -13.77
CA ILE A 1 -1.45 -12.61 -13.18
C ILE A 1 -1.42 -11.63 -12.03
N GLU A 2 -0.56 -11.91 -11.05
CA GLU A 2 -0.27 -11.08 -9.88
C GLU A 2 1.24 -11.07 -9.65
N CYS A 3 1.79 -9.93 -9.22
CA CYS A 3 3.18 -9.83 -8.81
C CYS A 3 3.36 -10.40 -7.40
N GLU A 4 4.43 -11.16 -7.17
CA GLU A 4 4.73 -11.64 -5.83
C GLU A 4 5.27 -10.52 -4.92
N ASN A 5 6.18 -9.68 -5.42
CA ASN A 5 6.82 -8.61 -4.64
C ASN A 5 6.86 -7.25 -5.36
N GLU A 6 6.85 -7.23 -6.67
CA GLU A 6 7.26 -6.10 -7.51
C GLU A 6 6.28 -4.91 -7.47
N MET A 7 5.07 -5.10 -6.93
CA MET A 7 4.08 -4.05 -6.73
C MET A 7 3.86 -3.68 -5.26
N LYS A 8 4.57 -4.28 -4.32
CA LYS A 8 4.50 -3.94 -2.91
C LYS A 8 5.13 -2.58 -2.62
N PRO A 9 4.78 -1.91 -1.50
CA PRO A 9 5.26 -0.56 -1.22
C PRO A 9 6.78 -0.40 -1.22
N ASP A 10 7.56 -1.35 -0.74
CA ASP A 10 9.03 -1.27 -0.74
C ASP A 10 9.63 -1.36 -2.15
N ALA A 11 8.92 -1.99 -3.09
CA ALA A 11 9.32 -2.07 -4.49
C ALA A 11 8.86 -0.87 -5.33
N THR A 12 7.83 -0.14 -4.89
CA THR A 12 7.19 0.93 -5.67
C THR A 12 7.45 2.33 -5.13
N LEU A 13 7.70 2.49 -3.81
CA LEU A 13 8.00 3.78 -3.20
C LEU A 13 9.42 4.27 -3.56
N VAL A 14 9.54 5.52 -3.99
CA VAL A 14 10.83 6.14 -4.36
C VAL A 14 11.14 7.28 -3.42
N GLN A 15 11.90 7.01 -2.35
CA GLN A 15 12.20 7.97 -1.28
C GLN A 15 12.75 9.31 -1.80
N SER A 16 13.68 9.26 -2.76
CA SER A 16 14.33 10.47 -3.34
C SER A 16 13.37 11.38 -4.12
N GLN A 17 12.16 10.89 -4.44
CA GLN A 17 11.12 11.64 -5.13
C GLN A 17 10.00 12.09 -4.19
N CYS A 18 10.12 11.80 -2.89
CA CYS A 18 9.15 12.19 -1.88
C CYS A 18 9.47 13.56 -1.30
N SER A 19 8.45 14.39 -1.09
CA SER A 19 8.58 15.72 -0.46
C SER A 19 7.27 16.13 0.20
N GLY A 20 7.29 16.46 1.49
CA GLY A 20 6.10 16.82 2.26
C GLY A 20 5.09 15.68 2.30
N THR A 21 3.99 15.84 1.57
CA THR A 21 2.97 14.78 1.39
C THR A 21 2.92 14.24 -0.04
N ASN A 22 3.78 14.74 -0.93
CA ASN A 22 3.89 14.20 -2.28
C ASN A 22 4.78 12.97 -2.30
N ILE A 23 4.28 11.85 -2.81
CA ILE A 23 4.94 10.54 -2.75
C ILE A 23 5.37 10.09 -4.14
N GLY A 24 6.68 9.90 -4.30
CA GLY A 24 7.26 9.34 -5.52
C GLY A 24 7.00 7.85 -5.64
N VAL A 25 6.64 7.41 -6.85
CA VAL A 25 6.42 5.99 -7.16
C VAL A 25 7.12 5.59 -8.45
N SER A 26 7.44 4.29 -8.55
CA SER A 26 8.01 3.69 -9.76
C SER A 26 7.38 2.31 -10.00
N LEU A 27 7.15 1.98 -11.27
CA LEU A 27 6.70 0.66 -11.71
C LEU A 27 7.85 -0.17 -12.31
N ASN A 28 9.09 0.29 -12.21
CA ASN A 28 10.24 -0.36 -12.87
C ASN A 28 10.41 -1.82 -12.47
N ASN A 29 10.15 -2.17 -11.22
CA ASN A 29 10.28 -3.55 -10.75
C ASN A 29 9.21 -4.47 -11.35
N ALA A 30 8.00 -3.95 -11.58
CA ALA A 30 6.89 -4.69 -12.16
C ALA A 30 6.84 -4.64 -13.70
N ALA A 31 7.72 -3.86 -14.34
CA ALA A 31 7.65 -3.56 -15.77
C ALA A 31 7.60 -4.81 -16.65
N SER A 32 8.47 -5.79 -16.41
CA SER A 32 8.52 -7.02 -17.21
C SER A 32 7.23 -7.84 -17.14
N ILE A 33 6.58 -7.87 -15.97
CA ILE A 33 5.32 -8.58 -15.76
C ILE A 33 4.17 -7.81 -16.42
N MET A 34 4.14 -6.48 -16.28
CA MET A 34 3.14 -5.62 -16.92
C MET A 34 3.26 -5.68 -18.46
N ASP A 35 4.48 -5.63 -18.99
CA ASP A 35 4.73 -5.79 -20.42
C ASP A 35 4.23 -7.16 -20.94
N PHE A 36 4.50 -8.22 -20.20
CA PHE A 36 4.03 -9.57 -20.53
C PHE A 36 2.49 -9.64 -20.55
N CYS A 37 1.83 -9.05 -19.55
CA CYS A 37 0.36 -9.00 -19.49
C CYS A 37 -0.21 -8.26 -20.71
N VAL A 38 0.31 -7.08 -21.04
CA VAL A 38 -0.14 -6.27 -22.18
C VAL A 38 0.08 -7.01 -23.50
N GLN A 39 1.27 -7.58 -23.71
CA GLN A 39 1.62 -8.28 -24.95
C GLN A 39 0.75 -9.52 -25.20
N ASN A 40 0.28 -10.17 -24.14
CA ASN A 40 -0.47 -11.42 -24.23
C ASN A 40 -1.98 -11.24 -23.95
N GLY A 41 -2.46 -10.02 -23.71
CA GLY A 41 -3.85 -9.74 -23.40
C GLY A 41 -4.32 -10.43 -22.09
N ILE A 42 -3.44 -10.52 -21.10
CA ILE A 42 -3.71 -11.16 -19.81
C ILE A 42 -4.02 -10.08 -18.78
N GLY A 43 -5.15 -10.24 -18.06
CA GLY A 43 -5.51 -9.34 -16.95
C GLY A 43 -4.54 -9.48 -15.76
N MET A 44 -4.38 -8.38 -15.01
CA MET A 44 -3.50 -8.28 -13.86
C MET A 44 -4.28 -7.90 -12.61
N ARG A 45 -3.94 -8.53 -11.48
CA ARG A 45 -4.31 -8.13 -10.13
C ARG A 45 -3.11 -7.42 -9.49
N GLY A 46 -3.32 -6.21 -8.99
CA GLY A 46 -2.29 -5.48 -8.24
C GLY A 46 -2.21 -5.96 -6.78
N HIS A 47 -1.01 -6.15 -6.27
CA HIS A 47 -0.76 -6.57 -4.89
C HIS A 47 0.49 -5.88 -4.35
N THR A 48 0.44 -5.04 -3.34
CA THR A 48 -0.70 -4.50 -2.57
C THR A 48 -0.39 -3.04 -2.26
N LEU A 49 -1.41 -2.20 -1.97
CA LEU A 49 -1.16 -0.78 -1.67
C LEU A 49 -0.77 -0.55 -0.20
N VAL A 50 -1.49 -1.17 0.73
CA VAL A 50 -1.33 -0.97 2.17
C VAL A 50 -1.08 -2.30 2.86
N TRP A 51 0.10 -2.43 3.44
CA TRP A 51 0.50 -3.62 4.20
C TRP A 51 1.46 -3.23 5.31
N HIS A 52 1.39 -3.88 6.46
CA HIS A 52 2.30 -3.64 7.58
C HIS A 52 3.72 -4.14 7.29
N SER A 53 3.86 -5.19 6.46
CA SER A 53 5.12 -5.73 5.99
C SER A 53 5.50 -5.11 4.63
N GLN A 54 6.74 -5.18 4.25
CA GLN A 54 7.30 -4.65 2.99
C GLN A 54 6.81 -3.23 2.64
N THR A 55 6.61 -2.40 3.70
CA THR A 55 6.42 -0.95 3.59
C THR A 55 7.55 -0.29 4.36
N PRO A 56 8.42 0.48 3.71
CA PRO A 56 9.60 1.02 4.37
C PRO A 56 9.24 2.00 5.49
N VAL A 57 9.86 1.85 6.65
CA VAL A 57 9.55 2.65 7.85
C VAL A 57 9.70 4.15 7.63
N TRP A 58 10.63 4.58 6.77
CA TRP A 58 10.82 6.00 6.45
C TRP A 58 9.55 6.67 5.87
N PHE A 59 8.64 5.90 5.27
CA PHE A 59 7.37 6.40 4.74
C PHE A 59 6.47 6.99 5.83
N PHE A 60 6.59 6.48 7.05
CA PHE A 60 5.83 6.88 8.23
C PHE A 60 6.54 7.93 9.10
N LYS A 61 7.73 8.33 8.72
CA LYS A 61 8.58 9.19 9.55
C LYS A 61 8.69 10.60 8.96
N GLU A 62 8.96 11.59 9.83
CA GLU A 62 9.21 12.97 9.39
C GLU A 62 10.40 13.05 8.44
N ASN A 63 10.26 13.91 7.44
CA ASN A 63 11.28 14.13 6.40
C ASN A 63 11.70 12.86 5.67
N PHE A 64 10.85 11.82 5.69
CA PHE A 64 11.15 10.50 5.11
C PHE A 64 12.47 9.89 5.65
N ASN A 65 12.82 10.21 6.88
CA ASN A 65 14.01 9.69 7.54
C ASN A 65 13.63 8.56 8.50
N ALA A 66 14.17 7.35 8.30
CA ALA A 66 13.86 6.18 9.13
C ALA A 66 14.11 6.42 10.64
N GLY A 67 15.09 7.29 11.00
CA GLY A 67 15.36 7.69 12.38
C GLY A 67 14.52 8.89 12.87
N GLY A 68 13.62 9.42 12.05
CA GLY A 68 12.76 10.55 12.39
C GLY A 68 11.61 10.20 13.33
N ALA A 69 10.89 11.22 13.81
CA ALA A 69 9.65 11.02 14.55
C ALA A 69 8.56 10.45 13.64
N TRP A 70 7.55 9.81 14.23
CA TRP A 70 6.35 9.39 13.51
C TRP A 70 5.56 10.63 13.07
N VAL A 71 5.05 10.60 11.86
CA VAL A 71 4.17 11.67 11.38
C VAL A 71 2.79 11.60 12.05
N SER A 72 2.06 12.71 12.02
CA SER A 72 0.66 12.72 12.46
C SER A 72 -0.24 11.93 11.50
N GLU A 73 -1.40 11.50 11.99
CA GLU A 73 -2.42 10.83 11.19
C GLU A 73 -2.80 11.67 9.95
N SER A 74 -2.99 12.99 10.10
CA SER A 74 -3.36 13.87 8.98
C SER A 74 -2.28 13.94 7.89
N VAL A 75 -1.01 13.90 8.27
CA VAL A 75 0.10 13.81 7.31
C VAL A 75 0.11 12.44 6.63
N MET A 76 -0.16 11.37 7.39
CA MET A 76 -0.20 10.01 6.83
C MET A 76 -1.39 9.82 5.89
N ASP A 77 -2.55 10.39 6.20
CA ASP A 77 -3.70 10.42 5.28
C ASP A 77 -3.31 11.04 3.93
N ALA A 78 -2.66 12.20 3.95
CA ALA A 78 -2.23 12.86 2.74
C ALA A 78 -1.14 12.09 1.96
N ARG A 79 -0.22 11.43 2.67
CA ARG A 79 0.80 10.56 2.05
C ARG A 79 0.18 9.31 1.43
N MET A 80 -0.75 8.66 2.14
CA MET A 80 -1.46 7.47 1.64
C MET A 80 -2.28 7.82 0.40
N GLU A 81 -3.03 8.93 0.44
CA GLU A 81 -3.78 9.40 -0.73
C GLU A 81 -2.86 9.69 -1.92
N SER A 82 -1.75 10.40 -1.68
CA SER A 82 -0.75 10.70 -2.72
C SER A 82 -0.14 9.43 -3.32
N TYR A 83 0.23 8.47 -2.48
CA TYR A 83 0.78 7.18 -2.93
C TYR A 83 -0.22 6.43 -3.82
N ILE A 84 -1.43 6.22 -3.35
CA ILE A 84 -2.48 5.50 -4.07
C ILE A 84 -2.81 6.19 -5.39
N LYS A 85 -2.99 7.52 -5.36
CA LYS A 85 -3.21 8.33 -6.57
C LYS A 85 -2.09 8.14 -7.59
N ASN A 86 -0.84 8.26 -7.14
CA ASN A 86 0.31 8.22 -8.03
C ASN A 86 0.54 6.81 -8.60
N MET A 87 0.24 5.74 -7.84
CA MET A 87 0.26 4.37 -8.34
C MET A 87 -0.72 4.18 -9.51
N PHE A 88 -2.00 4.52 -9.33
CA PHE A 88 -2.98 4.39 -10.41
C PHE A 88 -2.68 5.32 -11.59
N ALA A 89 -2.17 6.52 -11.33
CA ALA A 89 -1.76 7.45 -12.39
C ALA A 89 -0.58 6.89 -13.20
N ALA A 90 0.44 6.31 -12.54
CA ALA A 90 1.58 5.70 -13.20
C ALA A 90 1.17 4.50 -14.06
N ILE A 91 0.31 3.61 -13.53
CA ILE A 91 -0.21 2.47 -14.27
C ILE A 91 -0.97 2.96 -15.52
N LYS A 92 -1.89 3.89 -15.36
CA LYS A 92 -2.67 4.44 -16.47
C LYS A 92 -1.79 5.11 -17.53
N GLN A 93 -0.75 5.81 -17.13
CA GLN A 93 0.13 6.54 -18.03
C GLN A 93 1.09 5.61 -18.78
N GLN A 94 1.69 4.65 -18.10
CA GLN A 94 2.73 3.80 -18.67
C GLN A 94 2.14 2.55 -19.34
N TYR A 95 1.00 2.08 -18.86
CA TYR A 95 0.34 0.83 -19.30
C TYR A 95 -1.15 1.07 -19.61
N PRO A 96 -1.50 1.99 -20.54
CA PRO A 96 -2.89 2.37 -20.81
C PRO A 96 -3.76 1.23 -21.32
N SER A 97 -3.18 0.17 -21.85
CA SER A 97 -3.88 -1.02 -22.36
C SER A 97 -3.85 -2.22 -21.40
N LEU A 98 -3.26 -2.06 -20.21
CA LEU A 98 -3.27 -3.11 -19.20
C LEU A 98 -4.67 -3.30 -18.63
N ASP A 99 -5.19 -4.52 -18.69
CA ASP A 99 -6.40 -4.91 -17.98
C ASP A 99 -6.10 -5.11 -16.48
N LEU A 100 -6.14 -4.02 -15.73
CA LEU A 100 -6.05 -4.06 -14.27
C LEU A 100 -7.44 -4.35 -13.71
N TYR A 101 -7.82 -5.64 -13.65
CA TYR A 101 -9.17 -6.05 -13.26
C TYR A 101 -9.42 -6.01 -11.75
N ALA A 102 -8.37 -6.10 -10.93
CA ALA A 102 -8.47 -6.11 -9.46
C ALA A 102 -7.23 -5.49 -8.80
N TYR A 103 -7.38 -5.03 -7.55
CA TYR A 103 -6.29 -4.59 -6.71
C TYR A 103 -6.53 -4.94 -5.24
N ASP A 104 -5.55 -5.53 -4.58
CA ASP A 104 -5.52 -5.69 -3.13
C ASP A 104 -5.14 -4.37 -2.49
N VAL A 105 -6.15 -3.68 -1.98
CA VAL A 105 -5.97 -2.34 -1.37
C VAL A 105 -5.27 -2.44 -0.02
N ALA A 106 -5.68 -3.41 0.79
CA ALA A 106 -5.09 -3.67 2.09
C ALA A 106 -4.83 -5.17 2.27
N ASN A 107 -3.70 -5.49 2.89
CA ASN A 107 -3.24 -6.86 3.07
C ASN A 107 -2.91 -7.13 4.53
N GLU A 108 -3.43 -8.26 5.08
CA GLU A 108 -3.05 -8.81 6.39
C GLU A 108 -3.12 -7.79 7.53
N CYS A 109 -4.19 -7.01 7.59
CA CYS A 109 -4.34 -5.98 8.63
C CYS A 109 -4.81 -6.54 9.97
N ILE A 110 -5.41 -7.73 9.96
CA ILE A 110 -5.89 -8.38 11.18
C ILE A 110 -4.75 -9.17 11.85
N SER A 111 -4.68 -9.05 13.16
CA SER A 111 -3.67 -9.75 13.97
C SER A 111 -4.09 -11.18 14.26
N ASP A 112 -3.15 -12.12 14.20
CA ASP A 112 -3.33 -13.52 14.66
C ASP A 112 -3.34 -13.65 16.17
N ASP A 113 -2.94 -12.62 16.90
CA ASP A 113 -2.93 -12.61 18.35
C ASP A 113 -4.36 -12.52 18.89
N SER A 114 -4.78 -13.56 19.62
CA SER A 114 -6.11 -13.63 20.22
C SER A 114 -6.40 -12.49 21.21
N ASN A 115 -5.39 -11.97 21.90
CA ASN A 115 -5.54 -10.79 22.76
C ASN A 115 -5.83 -9.53 21.94
N ARG A 116 -5.16 -9.34 20.81
CA ARG A 116 -5.41 -8.22 19.89
C ARG A 116 -6.81 -8.31 19.32
N THR A 117 -7.22 -9.50 18.91
CA THR A 117 -8.59 -9.75 18.40
C THR A 117 -9.66 -9.46 19.45
N ALA A 118 -9.45 -9.90 20.70
CA ALA A 118 -10.44 -9.74 21.75
C ALA A 118 -10.55 -8.29 22.31
N ASN A 119 -9.44 -7.56 22.39
CA ASN A 119 -9.36 -6.32 23.14
C ASN A 119 -9.05 -5.06 22.31
N PHE A 120 -8.60 -5.24 21.06
CA PHE A 120 -8.11 -4.14 20.21
C PHE A 120 -8.70 -4.18 18.79
N GLY A 121 -9.89 -4.75 18.62
CA GLY A 121 -10.57 -4.83 17.33
C GLY A 121 -9.79 -5.60 16.25
N GLY A 122 -8.88 -6.49 16.65
CA GLY A 122 -8.03 -7.24 15.73
C GLY A 122 -6.85 -6.44 15.15
N SER A 123 -6.63 -5.18 15.57
CA SER A 123 -5.48 -4.42 15.07
C SER A 123 -4.16 -5.06 15.49
N ARG A 124 -3.16 -5.01 14.60
CA ARG A 124 -1.80 -5.47 14.92
C ARG A 124 -1.16 -4.62 16.02
N GLU A 125 -0.09 -5.13 16.62
CA GLU A 125 0.68 -4.36 17.60
C GLU A 125 1.26 -3.11 16.92
N PRO A 126 1.15 -1.89 17.55
CA PRO A 126 1.76 -0.70 16.99
C PRO A 126 3.30 -0.77 17.03
N GLY A 127 3.95 -0.26 16.01
CA GLY A 127 5.41 -0.22 15.95
C GLY A 127 5.98 -0.41 14.55
N GLU A 128 7.31 -0.33 14.46
CA GLU A 128 8.02 -0.68 13.24
C GLU A 128 7.92 -2.19 12.99
N ASN A 129 7.71 -2.59 11.74
CA ASN A 129 7.69 -4.00 11.40
C ASN A 129 9.12 -4.56 11.42
N THR A 130 9.48 -5.17 12.52
CA THR A 130 10.77 -5.83 12.74
C THR A 130 10.69 -7.34 12.59
N GLY A 131 9.73 -7.84 11.82
CA GLY A 131 9.48 -9.28 11.63
C GLY A 131 8.52 -9.91 12.65
N ASN A 132 7.96 -9.11 13.55
CA ASN A 132 7.08 -9.60 14.64
C ASN A 132 5.60 -9.24 14.40
N GLY A 133 5.22 -8.86 13.18
CA GLY A 133 3.83 -8.54 12.88
C GLY A 133 3.36 -7.17 13.42
N HIS A 134 4.27 -6.31 13.90
CA HIS A 134 3.95 -4.94 14.24
C HIS A 134 3.54 -4.15 13.00
N SER A 135 2.66 -3.17 13.19
CA SER A 135 2.15 -2.34 12.11
C SER A 135 2.52 -0.87 12.29
N PRO A 136 3.32 -0.30 11.39
CA PRO A 136 3.55 1.14 11.35
C PRO A 136 2.26 1.94 11.10
N TRP A 137 1.29 1.35 10.40
CA TRP A 137 -0.03 1.93 10.21
C TRP A 137 -0.75 2.09 11.54
N VAL A 138 -0.85 1.02 12.32
CA VAL A 138 -1.45 1.06 13.67
C VAL A 138 -0.67 2.00 14.60
N GLN A 139 0.64 2.11 14.43
CA GLN A 139 1.46 3.07 15.20
C GLN A 139 1.03 4.53 14.96
N VAL A 140 0.61 4.86 13.74
CA VAL A 140 0.17 6.22 13.40
C VAL A 140 -1.31 6.44 13.71
N TYR A 141 -2.16 5.44 13.42
CA TYR A 141 -3.63 5.58 13.52
C TYR A 141 -4.21 5.12 14.86
N GLY A 142 -3.50 4.27 15.59
CA GLY A 142 -3.96 3.67 16.84
C GLY A 142 -4.83 2.42 16.67
N ASP A 143 -5.42 2.22 15.49
CA ASP A 143 -6.33 1.14 15.14
C ASP A 143 -6.27 0.80 13.64
N ASN A 144 -7.31 0.13 13.10
CA ASN A 144 -7.43 -0.25 11.69
C ASN A 144 -8.23 0.74 10.82
N ASP A 145 -8.53 1.94 11.27
CA ASP A 145 -9.30 2.95 10.50
C ASP A 145 -8.61 3.35 9.19
N PHE A 146 -7.29 3.20 9.11
CA PHE A 146 -6.53 3.41 7.87
C PHE A 146 -7.01 2.50 6.72
N VAL A 147 -7.59 1.34 7.01
CA VAL A 147 -8.10 0.42 5.98
C VAL A 147 -9.26 1.06 5.22
N GLU A 148 -10.26 1.62 5.95
CA GLU A 148 -11.38 2.31 5.31
C GLU A 148 -10.88 3.48 4.44
N LYS A 149 -9.95 4.28 4.97
CA LYS A 149 -9.36 5.41 4.25
C LYS A 149 -8.65 4.96 2.97
N ALA A 150 -7.86 3.87 3.04
CA ALA A 150 -7.20 3.30 1.88
C ALA A 150 -8.19 2.90 0.78
N PHE A 151 -9.29 2.22 1.14
CA PHE A 151 -10.34 1.85 0.19
C PHE A 151 -11.04 3.07 -0.43
N ARG A 152 -11.30 4.12 0.37
CA ARG A 152 -11.88 5.37 -0.16
C ARG A 152 -10.94 6.03 -1.18
N PHE A 153 -9.66 6.11 -0.89
CA PHE A 153 -8.67 6.65 -1.82
C PHE A 153 -8.50 5.75 -3.05
N ALA A 154 -8.41 4.44 -2.88
CA ALA A 154 -8.34 3.52 -4.00
C ALA A 154 -9.57 3.66 -4.92
N ARG A 155 -10.78 3.70 -4.37
CA ARG A 155 -11.99 3.88 -5.20
C ARG A 155 -12.02 5.21 -5.93
N LYS A 156 -11.44 6.25 -5.35
CA LYS A 156 -11.37 7.58 -5.98
C LYS A 156 -10.47 7.61 -7.22
N TYR A 157 -9.40 6.82 -7.23
CA TYR A 157 -8.36 6.89 -8.26
C TYR A 157 -8.24 5.67 -9.16
N ALA A 158 -8.71 4.50 -8.73
CA ALA A 158 -8.74 3.29 -9.53
C ALA A 158 -9.74 3.41 -10.71
N PRO A 159 -9.50 2.72 -11.83
CA PRO A 159 -10.52 2.55 -12.86
C PRO A 159 -11.82 2.00 -12.26
N SER A 160 -12.98 2.43 -12.79
CA SER A 160 -14.28 1.95 -12.29
C SER A 160 -14.46 0.45 -12.46
N SER A 161 -13.80 -0.14 -13.46
CA SER A 161 -13.80 -1.58 -13.73
C SER A 161 -12.88 -2.38 -12.80
N CYS A 162 -11.95 -1.72 -12.09
CA CYS A 162 -11.03 -2.41 -11.18
C CYS A 162 -11.75 -2.75 -9.88
N GLU A 163 -11.85 -4.03 -9.57
CA GLU A 163 -12.37 -4.50 -8.29
C GLU A 163 -11.34 -4.29 -7.17
N LEU A 164 -11.83 -3.92 -5.98
CA LEU A 164 -10.96 -3.62 -4.83
C LEU A 164 -11.17 -4.66 -3.74
N TYR A 165 -10.08 -5.26 -3.30
CA TYR A 165 -10.08 -6.36 -2.35
C TYR A 165 -9.31 -6.03 -1.08
N TYR A 166 -9.79 -6.58 0.01
CA TYR A 166 -9.01 -6.85 1.21
C TYR A 166 -8.48 -8.28 1.11
N ASN A 167 -7.18 -8.47 1.33
CA ASN A 167 -6.55 -9.79 1.30
C ASN A 167 -6.01 -10.15 2.69
N ASP A 168 -6.26 -11.38 3.11
CA ASP A 168 -5.73 -11.92 4.36
C ASP A 168 -5.57 -13.43 4.23
N TYR A 169 -4.84 -14.05 5.19
CA TYR A 169 -4.58 -15.49 5.22
C TYR A 169 -5.25 -16.18 6.42
N ASN A 170 -6.00 -15.46 7.26
CA ASN A 170 -6.63 -15.97 8.49
C ASN A 170 -7.97 -16.66 8.22
#